data_047e4aca27daf60f5d7210ec08f0c16a
#
_entry.id   047e4aca27daf60f5d7210ec08f0c16a
#
_cell.length_a   1.000
_cell.length_b   1.000
_cell.length_c   1.000
_cell.angle_alpha   90.00
_cell.angle_beta   90.00
_cell.angle_gamma   90.00
#
_symmetry.space_group_name_H-M   'P 1'
#
loop_
_entity.id
_entity.type
_entity.pdbx_description
1 polymer ?
#
loop_
_entity_poly.entity_id
_entity_poly.type
_entity_poly.pdbx_seq_one_letter_code
_entity_poly.pdbx_strand_id
1 'polypeptide(L)'
;MAELVVATSRRNPMSLAPLLDASPAIQLHAFTAIAAFFLGALQLAAPKGTIPHRTFGFLWVGLMLTVCISSFWIHELRVWGEWSPIHLLSISTLVALPLAVRHARRHEVGRHRKAMLGIFAGALVIAGFFTFWPGRIMHEVLFSS
;
A
#
# COMPACT_ATOMS: atom_id res chain seq x y z
N MET A 1 -51.85 -15.46 3.17
CA MET A 1 -50.88 -15.09 4.17
C MET A 1 -49.53 -15.53 3.65
N ALA A 2 -48.79 -14.62 3.01
CA ALA A 2 -47.42 -14.90 2.56
C ALA A 2 -46.49 -14.34 3.63
N GLU A 3 -45.86 -15.26 4.39
CA GLU A 3 -44.80 -14.88 5.31
C GLU A 3 -43.61 -14.35 4.54
N LEU A 4 -43.35 -13.08 4.73
CA LEU A 4 -42.16 -12.39 4.25
C LEU A 4 -41.00 -12.90 5.11
N VAL A 5 -40.29 -13.92 4.63
CA VAL A 5 -39.01 -14.34 5.23
C VAL A 5 -38.00 -13.23 4.93
N VAL A 6 -37.93 -12.27 5.85
CA VAL A 6 -36.80 -11.33 5.89
C VAL A 6 -35.56 -12.15 6.26
N ALA A 7 -34.82 -12.55 5.24
CA ALA A 7 -33.49 -13.07 5.42
C ALA A 7 -32.63 -11.98 6.05
N THR A 8 -32.51 -12.02 7.36
CA THR A 8 -31.51 -11.26 8.09
C THR A 8 -30.15 -11.75 7.61
N SER A 9 -29.63 -11.11 6.56
CA SER A 9 -28.24 -11.25 6.14
C SER A 9 -27.39 -10.88 7.36
N ARG A 10 -26.80 -11.89 8.00
CA ARG A 10 -25.78 -11.67 9.02
C ARG A 10 -24.61 -10.99 8.32
N ARG A 11 -24.54 -9.67 8.43
CA ARG A 11 -23.39 -8.91 7.96
C ARG A 11 -22.23 -9.31 8.85
N ASN A 12 -21.29 -10.07 8.29
CA ASN A 12 -20.04 -10.32 8.97
C ASN A 12 -19.32 -8.98 9.13
N PRO A 13 -18.89 -8.60 10.35
CA PRO A 13 -18.27 -7.30 10.61
C PRO A 13 -16.94 -7.08 9.88
N MET A 14 -16.40 -8.11 9.25
CA MET A 14 -15.21 -8.04 8.38
C MET A 14 -15.50 -8.83 7.11
N SER A 15 -15.48 -8.16 5.97
CA SER A 15 -15.72 -8.78 4.67
C SER A 15 -14.72 -8.27 3.63
N LEU A 16 -14.10 -9.18 2.90
CA LEU A 16 -13.24 -8.81 1.76
C LEU A 16 -14.04 -8.47 0.50
N ALA A 17 -15.37 -8.65 0.52
CA ALA A 17 -16.21 -8.41 -0.65
C ALA A 17 -16.00 -7.02 -1.27
N PRO A 18 -15.98 -5.90 -0.51
CA PRO A 18 -15.76 -4.58 -1.11
C PRO A 18 -14.44 -4.47 -1.88
N LEU A 19 -13.39 -5.15 -1.42
CA LEU A 19 -12.09 -5.17 -2.10
C LEU A 19 -12.11 -6.10 -3.32
N LEU A 20 -12.75 -7.25 -3.23
CA LEU A 20 -12.83 -8.23 -4.33
C LEU A 20 -13.75 -7.76 -5.46
N ASP A 21 -14.73 -6.92 -5.15
CA ASP A 21 -15.64 -6.31 -6.13
C ASP A 21 -15.05 -5.01 -6.74
N ALA A 22 -13.94 -4.51 -6.18
CA ALA A 22 -13.25 -3.33 -6.68
C ALA A 22 -12.57 -3.56 -8.03
N SER A 23 -12.15 -2.49 -8.70
CA SER A 23 -11.43 -2.60 -9.97
C SER A 23 -10.12 -3.39 -9.82
N PRO A 24 -9.65 -4.09 -10.87
CA PRO A 24 -8.39 -4.84 -10.83
C PRO A 24 -7.18 -3.99 -10.41
N ALA A 25 -7.17 -2.71 -10.74
CA ALA A 25 -6.11 -1.79 -10.33
C ALA A 25 -6.10 -1.58 -8.81
N ILE A 26 -7.28 -1.43 -8.18
CA ILE A 26 -7.42 -1.28 -6.73
C ILE A 26 -7.02 -2.58 -6.03
N GLN A 27 -7.46 -3.74 -6.54
CA GLN A 27 -7.09 -5.03 -5.98
C GLN A 27 -5.58 -5.24 -6.02
N LEU A 28 -4.95 -5.04 -7.19
CA LEU A 28 -3.51 -5.15 -7.36
C LEU A 28 -2.77 -4.21 -6.41
N HIS A 29 -3.18 -2.94 -6.35
CA HIS A 29 -2.60 -1.94 -5.45
C HIS A 29 -2.70 -2.38 -3.98
N ALA A 30 -3.88 -2.75 -3.51
CA ALA A 30 -4.10 -3.11 -2.12
C ALA A 30 -3.30 -4.35 -1.70
N PHE A 31 -3.35 -5.43 -2.47
CA PHE A 31 -2.61 -6.64 -2.14
C PHE A 31 -1.10 -6.44 -2.18
N THR A 32 -0.59 -5.70 -3.16
CA THR A 32 0.86 -5.39 -3.22
C THR A 32 1.29 -4.43 -2.11
N ALA A 33 0.45 -3.47 -1.71
CA ALA A 33 0.72 -2.56 -0.59
C ALA A 33 0.76 -3.31 0.75
N ILE A 34 -0.17 -4.23 0.98
CA ILE A 34 -0.17 -5.10 2.17
C ILE A 34 1.09 -5.97 2.20
N ALA A 35 1.44 -6.62 1.09
CA ALA A 35 2.66 -7.42 0.99
C ALA A 35 3.92 -6.58 1.23
N ALA A 36 3.98 -5.37 0.64
CA ALA A 36 5.07 -4.43 0.84
C ALA A 36 5.18 -3.95 2.29
N PHE A 37 4.05 -3.73 2.97
CA PHE A 37 4.03 -3.33 4.38
C PHE A 37 4.68 -4.41 5.25
N PHE A 38 4.23 -5.66 5.16
CA PHE A 38 4.76 -6.75 5.99
C PHE A 38 6.22 -7.07 5.65
N LEU A 39 6.56 -7.12 4.36
CA LEU A 39 7.94 -7.36 3.95
C LEU A 39 8.86 -6.22 4.37
N GLY A 40 8.40 -4.97 4.29
CA GLY A 40 9.13 -3.79 4.74
C GLY A 40 9.35 -3.80 6.26
N ALA A 41 8.33 -4.11 7.05
CA ALA A 41 8.43 -4.25 8.49
C ALA A 41 9.45 -5.34 8.88
N LEU A 42 9.39 -6.51 8.22
CA LEU A 42 10.36 -7.59 8.40
C LEU A 42 11.78 -7.11 8.05
N GLN A 43 11.95 -6.40 6.95
CA GLN A 43 13.23 -5.85 6.52
C GLN A 43 13.78 -4.80 7.51
N LEU A 44 12.92 -4.04 8.17
CA LEU A 44 13.34 -3.09 9.21
C LEU A 44 13.81 -3.80 10.49
N ALA A 45 13.29 -4.97 10.80
CA ALA A 45 13.69 -5.78 11.96
C ALA A 45 14.91 -6.67 11.68
N ALA A 46 15.05 -7.19 10.44
CA ALA A 46 16.08 -8.16 10.06
C ALA A 46 17.52 -7.58 10.06
N PRO A 47 18.56 -8.43 10.18
CA PRO A 47 19.98 -8.03 10.06
C PRO A 47 20.27 -7.41 8.69
N LYS A 48 20.97 -6.26 8.69
CA LYS A 48 21.27 -5.45 7.50
C LYS A 48 22.54 -5.94 6.79
N GLY A 49 22.61 -5.71 5.47
CA GLY A 49 23.81 -6.02 4.67
C GLY A 49 24.00 -7.47 4.30
N THR A 50 23.14 -8.38 4.78
CA THR A 50 23.16 -9.81 4.48
C THR A 50 22.61 -10.11 3.09
N ILE A 51 22.85 -11.31 2.54
CA ILE A 51 22.28 -11.75 1.26
C ILE A 51 20.74 -11.72 1.33
N PRO A 52 20.06 -12.29 2.36
CA PRO A 52 18.62 -12.18 2.49
C PRO A 52 18.12 -10.74 2.49
N HIS A 53 18.80 -9.83 3.20
CA HIS A 53 18.41 -8.41 3.20
C HIS A 53 18.42 -7.81 1.80
N ARG A 54 19.42 -8.14 0.97
CA ARG A 54 19.50 -7.64 -0.41
C ARG A 54 18.41 -8.22 -1.30
N THR A 55 18.19 -9.54 -1.23
CA THR A 55 17.18 -10.23 -2.04
C THR A 55 15.77 -9.74 -1.73
N PHE A 56 15.38 -9.74 -0.45
CA PHE A 56 14.08 -9.24 -0.02
C PHE A 56 13.95 -7.73 -0.22
N GLY A 57 15.06 -6.98 -0.15
CA GLY A 57 15.08 -5.57 -0.47
C GLY A 57 14.74 -5.29 -1.93
N PHE A 58 15.26 -6.06 -2.89
CA PHE A 58 14.86 -5.94 -4.31
C PHE A 58 13.41 -6.36 -4.55
N LEU A 59 12.94 -7.42 -3.89
CA LEU A 59 11.53 -7.81 -3.95
C LEU A 59 10.64 -6.67 -3.41
N TRP A 60 11.01 -6.07 -2.29
CA TRP A 60 10.28 -4.95 -1.72
C TRP A 60 10.23 -3.73 -2.66
N VAL A 61 11.34 -3.41 -3.32
CA VAL A 61 11.39 -2.35 -4.34
C VAL A 61 10.44 -2.68 -5.50
N GLY A 62 10.39 -3.93 -5.97
CA GLY A 62 9.45 -4.38 -6.99
C GLY A 62 7.99 -4.20 -6.58
N LEU A 63 7.63 -4.60 -5.36
CA LEU A 63 6.29 -4.37 -4.81
C LEU A 63 5.95 -2.89 -4.74
N MET A 64 6.86 -2.04 -4.25
CA MET A 64 6.64 -0.59 -4.18
C MET A 64 6.49 0.06 -5.56
N LEU A 65 7.22 -0.40 -6.57
CA LEU A 65 7.02 0.04 -7.95
C LEU A 65 5.61 -0.31 -8.44
N THR A 66 5.14 -1.53 -8.17
CA THR A 66 3.78 -1.96 -8.52
C THR A 66 2.72 -1.12 -7.82
N VAL A 67 2.90 -0.84 -6.52
CA VAL A 67 2.03 0.06 -5.73
C VAL A 67 1.97 1.46 -6.36
N CYS A 68 3.13 2.05 -6.67
CA CYS A 68 3.18 3.38 -7.27
C CYS A 68 2.58 3.42 -8.67
N ILE A 69 2.85 2.43 -9.51
CA ILE A 69 2.35 2.39 -10.89
C ILE A 69 0.83 2.18 -10.88
N SER A 70 0.32 1.21 -10.11
CA SER A 70 -1.12 0.94 -10.03
C SER A 70 -1.93 2.13 -9.50
N SER A 71 -1.33 2.98 -8.66
CA SER A 71 -2.01 4.17 -8.12
C SER A 71 -2.48 5.16 -9.18
N PHE A 72 -1.82 5.21 -10.35
CA PHE A 72 -2.22 6.12 -11.43
C PHE A 72 -3.56 5.77 -12.08
N TRP A 73 -4.07 4.56 -11.90
CA TRP A 73 -5.41 4.14 -12.33
C TRP A 73 -6.47 4.27 -11.24
N ILE A 74 -6.09 4.72 -10.03
CA ILE A 74 -6.99 4.85 -8.88
C ILE A 74 -7.37 6.32 -8.72
N HIS A 75 -8.60 6.67 -9.13
CA HIS A 75 -9.13 8.03 -9.13
C HIS A 75 -10.25 8.24 -8.10
N GLU A 76 -10.15 7.57 -6.95
CA GLU A 76 -11.16 7.63 -5.87
C GLU A 76 -11.30 9.04 -5.25
N LEU A 77 -10.17 9.74 -5.08
CA LEU A 77 -10.15 11.13 -4.59
C LEU A 77 -9.74 12.08 -5.70
N ARG A 78 -10.68 12.83 -6.20
CA ARG A 78 -10.46 13.87 -7.19
C ARG A 78 -10.38 15.23 -6.49
N VAL A 79 -9.20 15.60 -6.01
CA VAL A 79 -8.95 16.87 -5.29
C VAL A 79 -8.63 18.01 -6.28
N TRP A 80 -7.84 17.71 -7.33
CA TRP A 80 -7.45 18.67 -8.37
C TRP A 80 -7.75 18.07 -9.74
N GLY A 81 -9.03 18.10 -10.18
CA GLY A 81 -9.48 17.41 -11.37
C GLY A 81 -9.35 15.89 -11.21
N GLU A 82 -8.56 15.22 -12.05
CA GLU A 82 -8.30 13.78 -11.92
C GLU A 82 -7.13 13.45 -10.96
N TRP A 83 -6.41 14.46 -10.47
CA TRP A 83 -5.27 14.28 -9.60
C TRP A 83 -5.65 14.29 -8.12
N SER A 84 -4.90 13.50 -7.35
CA SER A 84 -5.07 13.40 -5.90
C SER A 84 -3.71 13.34 -5.19
N PRO A 85 -3.66 13.57 -3.87
CA PRO A 85 -2.43 13.48 -3.09
C PRO A 85 -1.66 12.15 -3.26
N ILE A 86 -2.36 11.04 -3.55
CA ILE A 86 -1.73 9.74 -3.78
C ILE A 86 -0.81 9.75 -5.01
N HIS A 87 -1.20 10.47 -6.08
CA HIS A 87 -0.37 10.58 -7.28
C HIS A 87 0.95 11.30 -7.00
N LEU A 88 0.92 12.40 -6.21
CA LEU A 88 2.14 13.11 -5.79
C LEU A 88 3.03 12.21 -4.93
N LEU A 89 2.43 11.47 -4.01
CA LEU A 89 3.15 10.51 -3.18
C LEU A 89 3.78 9.40 -4.02
N SER A 90 3.06 8.90 -5.03
CA SER A 90 3.57 7.87 -5.94
C SER A 90 4.73 8.39 -6.80
N ILE A 91 4.63 9.60 -7.35
CA ILE A 91 5.71 10.24 -8.10
C ILE A 91 6.94 10.42 -7.21
N SER A 92 6.77 10.98 -6.01
CA SER A 92 7.88 11.18 -5.07
C SER A 92 8.54 9.87 -4.67
N THR A 93 7.76 8.81 -4.47
CA THR A 93 8.26 7.47 -4.17
C THR A 93 9.00 6.85 -5.35
N LEU A 94 8.49 7.00 -6.58
CA LEU A 94 9.16 6.53 -7.80
C LEU A 94 10.53 7.19 -8.01
N VAL A 95 10.70 8.43 -7.58
CA VAL A 95 12.01 9.12 -7.61
C VAL A 95 12.89 8.66 -6.44
N ALA A 96 12.32 8.51 -5.26
CA ALA A 96 13.07 8.16 -4.06
C ALA A 96 13.60 6.71 -4.08
N LEU A 97 12.85 5.75 -4.67
CA LEU A 97 13.26 4.35 -4.74
C LEU A 97 14.60 4.14 -5.45
N PRO A 98 14.82 4.61 -6.71
CA PRO A 98 16.11 4.43 -7.37
C PRO A 98 17.24 5.17 -6.66
N LEU A 99 16.97 6.32 -6.04
CA LEU A 99 17.95 7.04 -5.23
C LEU A 99 18.35 6.21 -3.99
N ALA A 100 17.39 5.59 -3.31
CA ALA A 100 17.66 4.72 -2.17
C ALA A 100 18.51 3.50 -2.57
N VAL A 101 18.21 2.86 -3.71
CA VAL A 101 19.00 1.76 -4.27
C VAL A 101 20.41 2.24 -4.66
N ARG A 102 20.54 3.43 -5.26
CA ARG A 102 21.85 4.02 -5.59
C ARG A 102 22.70 4.25 -4.36
N HIS A 103 22.12 4.77 -3.27
CA HIS A 103 22.81 4.94 -1.98
C HIS A 103 23.29 3.59 -1.42
N ALA A 104 22.46 2.53 -1.50
CA ALA A 104 22.89 1.19 -1.09
C ALA A 104 24.10 0.68 -1.90
N ARG A 105 24.06 0.85 -3.24
CA ARG A 105 25.15 0.45 -4.14
C ARG A 105 26.45 1.23 -3.92
N ARG A 106 26.34 2.46 -3.42
CA ARG A 106 27.48 3.33 -3.09
C ARG A 106 27.98 3.15 -1.66
N HIS A 107 27.43 2.17 -0.93
CA HIS A 107 27.74 1.94 0.49
C HIS A 107 27.41 3.14 1.39
N GLU A 108 26.57 4.08 0.95
CA GLU A 108 26.09 5.22 1.72
C GLU A 108 24.95 4.79 2.67
N VAL A 109 25.27 3.92 3.65
CA VAL A 109 24.29 3.22 4.49
C VAL A 109 23.35 4.18 5.22
N GLY A 110 23.86 5.30 5.71
CA GLY A 110 23.05 6.31 6.42
C GLY A 110 21.99 6.94 5.53
N ARG A 111 22.32 7.29 4.29
CA ARG A 111 21.40 7.87 3.31
C ARG A 111 20.38 6.83 2.83
N HIS A 112 20.84 5.60 2.54
CA HIS A 112 19.96 4.50 2.19
C HIS A 112 18.91 4.26 3.29
N ARG A 113 19.34 4.14 4.54
CA ARG A 113 18.44 3.90 5.69
C ARG A 113 17.40 5.03 5.82
N LYS A 114 17.81 6.29 5.73
CA LYS A 114 16.89 7.43 5.83
C LYS A 114 15.87 7.41 4.71
N ALA A 115 16.28 7.14 3.47
CA ALA A 115 15.38 7.07 2.32
C ALA A 115 14.38 5.91 2.46
N MET A 116 14.83 4.71 2.84
CA MET A 116 13.95 3.55 3.03
C MET A 116 12.94 3.75 4.16
N LEU A 117 13.38 4.32 5.30
CA LEU A 117 12.48 4.67 6.41
C LEU A 117 11.45 5.72 5.98
N GLY A 118 11.88 6.74 5.23
CA GLY A 118 10.97 7.78 4.73
C GLY A 118 9.92 7.23 3.78
N ILE A 119 10.32 6.36 2.84
CA ILE A 119 9.39 5.70 1.91
C ILE A 119 8.43 4.79 2.69
N PHE A 120 8.92 3.95 3.59
CA PHE A 120 8.08 3.06 4.38
C PHE A 120 7.07 3.84 5.22
N ALA A 121 7.52 4.84 5.97
CA ALA A 121 6.65 5.65 6.82
C ALA A 121 5.65 6.48 6.00
N GLY A 122 6.08 7.15 4.94
CA GLY A 122 5.21 8.01 4.13
C GLY A 122 4.25 7.24 3.25
N ALA A 123 4.77 6.32 2.43
CA ALA A 123 3.97 5.66 1.41
C ALA A 123 3.19 4.44 1.92
N LEU A 124 3.59 3.80 3.02
CA LEU A 124 2.90 2.63 3.55
C LEU A 124 2.20 2.92 4.88
N VAL A 125 2.87 3.53 5.88
CA VAL A 125 2.24 3.73 7.19
C VAL A 125 1.26 4.89 7.12
N ILE A 126 1.69 6.09 6.74
CA ILE A 126 0.82 7.29 6.73
C ILE A 126 -0.27 7.15 5.66
N ALA A 127 0.08 6.81 4.42
CA ALA A 127 -0.91 6.62 3.36
C ALA A 127 -1.84 5.45 3.67
N GLY A 128 -1.31 4.34 4.23
CA GLY A 128 -2.10 3.20 4.69
C GLY A 128 -3.11 3.59 5.76
N PHE A 129 -2.72 4.43 6.72
CA PHE A 129 -3.66 4.94 7.73
C PHE A 129 -4.86 5.67 7.11
N PHE A 130 -4.62 6.48 6.07
CA PHE A 130 -5.70 7.17 5.37
C PHE A 130 -6.63 6.24 4.58
N THR A 131 -6.24 5.01 4.28
CA THR A 131 -7.14 4.05 3.61
C THR A 131 -8.24 3.52 4.53
N PHE A 132 -8.10 3.67 5.84
CA PHE A 132 -9.12 3.30 6.83
C PHE A 132 -10.08 4.46 7.16
N TRP A 133 -9.96 5.60 6.50
CA TRP A 133 -10.88 6.72 6.69
C TRP A 133 -12.30 6.37 6.19
N PRO A 134 -13.38 6.84 6.86
CA PRO A 134 -14.75 6.60 6.40
C PRO A 134 -14.95 6.93 4.92
N GLY A 135 -15.67 6.06 4.20
CA GLY A 135 -15.90 6.18 2.76
C GLY A 135 -14.78 5.62 1.88
N ARG A 136 -13.85 4.85 2.47
CA ARG A 136 -12.78 4.14 1.75
C ARG A 136 -13.04 2.64 1.74
N ILE A 137 -12.65 1.96 0.67
CA ILE A 137 -12.83 0.51 0.50
C ILE A 137 -12.26 -0.27 1.69
N MET A 138 -11.07 0.07 2.19
CA MET A 138 -10.47 -0.61 3.34
C MET A 138 -11.22 -0.33 4.65
N HIS A 139 -11.87 0.82 4.78
CA HIS A 139 -12.79 1.07 5.90
C HIS A 139 -13.99 0.14 5.83
N GLU A 140 -14.59 -0.02 4.64
CA GLU A 140 -15.73 -0.92 4.44
C GLU A 140 -15.36 -2.38 4.69
N VAL A 141 -14.14 -2.81 4.29
CA VAL A 141 -13.62 -4.16 4.56
C VAL A 141 -13.59 -4.47 6.06
N LEU A 142 -13.22 -3.50 6.91
CA LEU A 142 -13.06 -3.70 8.35
C LEU A 142 -14.31 -3.38 9.16
N PHE A 143 -15.12 -2.41 8.71
CA PHE A 143 -16.19 -1.79 9.49
C PHE A 143 -17.54 -1.83 8.77
N SER A 144 -17.72 -2.65 7.73
CA SER A 144 -19.02 -2.79 7.07
C SER A 144 -20.04 -3.39 8.05
N SER A 145 -20.80 -2.52 8.67
CA SER A 145 -21.96 -2.82 9.51
C SER A 145 -23.26 -2.72 8.71
#